data_a2b6c427aa7da1babd45e9540fe24626
#
_entry.id   a2b6c427aa7da1babd45e9540fe24626
#
_cell.length_a   1.000
_cell.length_b   1.000
_cell.length_c   1.000
_cell.angle_alpha   90.00
_cell.angle_beta   90.00
_cell.angle_gamma   90.00
#
_symmetry.space_group_name_H-M   'P 1'
#
loop_
_entity.id
_entity.type
_entity.pdbx_description
1 polymer ?
#
loop_
_entity_poly.entity_id
_entity_poly.type
_entity_poly.pdbx_seq_one_letter_code
_entity_poly.pdbx_strand_id
1 'polypeptide(L)'
;MKESMESSANSVKEATRRALNQLGVTREKVKVTVLSEGKHGILGLGGEKAVVRVELLDSVPAEGGITGMAKGVLERLLDQMGVEAEVMVLSQPETGDEDEITPIAFDIRGEDLGILIGRRGQTLACLQFMVRLIVSRQTTAWVPITVDVEGYRQRRTEKLQALAGRLADQVASRRSPFTLEPMLAYERRIIHLALA
;
A
#
# COMPACT_ATOMS: atom_id res chain seq x y z
N MET A 1 1.60 5.48 22.50
CA MET A 1 1.75 4.37 23.49
C MET A 1 0.94 3.21 22.94
N LYS A 2 1.56 2.05 22.71
CA LYS A 2 0.81 0.86 22.25
C LYS A 2 -0.06 0.38 23.39
N GLU A 3 -1.37 0.41 23.22
CA GLU A 3 -2.28 -0.26 24.15
C GLU A 3 -2.13 -1.76 23.98
N SER A 4 -1.49 -2.38 24.94
CA SER A 4 -1.39 -3.84 25.04
C SER A 4 -2.10 -4.28 26.32
N MET A 5 -2.84 -5.38 26.23
CA MET A 5 -3.57 -5.96 27.34
C MET A 5 -3.26 -7.43 27.48
N GLU A 6 -3.04 -7.90 28.71
CA GLU A 6 -2.90 -9.32 29.03
C GLU A 6 -4.20 -9.85 29.60
N SER A 7 -4.61 -11.02 29.15
CA SER A 7 -5.80 -11.72 29.64
C SER A 7 -5.48 -13.18 29.92
N SER A 8 -6.06 -13.71 31.00
CA SER A 8 -5.87 -15.11 31.40
C SER A 8 -7.22 -15.82 31.49
N ALA A 9 -7.27 -17.08 31.04
CA ALA A 9 -8.43 -17.95 31.14
C ALA A 9 -8.02 -19.44 31.13
N ASN A 10 -8.98 -20.35 31.20
CA ASN A 10 -8.70 -21.78 31.21
C ASN A 10 -8.24 -22.33 29.84
N SER A 11 -8.38 -21.56 28.78
CA SER A 11 -7.88 -21.88 27.44
C SER A 11 -7.46 -20.60 26.69
N VAL A 12 -6.55 -20.75 25.71
CA VAL A 12 -6.12 -19.67 24.82
C VAL A 12 -7.31 -19.01 24.12
N LYS A 13 -8.29 -19.80 23.64
CA LYS A 13 -9.50 -19.27 22.99
C LYS A 13 -10.33 -18.41 23.93
N GLU A 14 -10.50 -18.82 25.17
CA GLU A 14 -11.29 -18.09 26.16
C GLU A 14 -10.57 -16.82 26.62
N ALA A 15 -9.24 -16.88 26.83
CA ALA A 15 -8.43 -15.73 27.16
C ALA A 15 -8.45 -14.68 26.03
N THR A 16 -8.35 -15.10 24.78
CA THR A 16 -8.47 -14.22 23.61
C THR A 16 -9.85 -13.58 23.54
N ARG A 17 -10.93 -14.37 23.71
CA ARG A 17 -12.30 -13.82 23.67
C ARG A 17 -12.57 -12.81 24.78
N ARG A 18 -12.05 -13.04 26.00
CA ARG A 18 -12.15 -12.07 27.11
C ARG A 18 -11.44 -10.77 26.79
N ALA A 19 -10.19 -10.84 26.28
CA ALA A 19 -9.43 -9.66 25.90
C ALA A 19 -10.13 -8.85 24.81
N LEU A 20 -10.66 -9.51 23.78
CA LEU A 20 -11.41 -8.85 22.70
C LEU A 20 -12.67 -8.15 23.20
N ASN A 21 -13.43 -8.79 24.11
CA ASN A 21 -14.62 -8.18 24.70
C ASN A 21 -14.29 -6.98 25.59
N GLN A 22 -13.18 -7.01 26.33
CA GLN A 22 -12.74 -5.91 27.19
C GLN A 22 -12.22 -4.72 26.37
N LEU A 23 -11.56 -4.98 25.24
CA LEU A 23 -11.07 -3.94 24.33
C LEU A 23 -12.16 -3.43 23.36
N GLY A 24 -13.33 -4.11 23.29
CA GLY A 24 -14.42 -3.71 22.40
C GLY A 24 -14.08 -3.84 20.91
N VAL A 25 -13.13 -4.74 20.55
CA VAL A 25 -12.60 -4.87 19.19
C VAL A 25 -12.74 -6.29 18.65
N THR A 26 -12.79 -6.42 17.32
CA THR A 26 -12.79 -7.72 16.65
C THR A 26 -11.39 -8.31 16.56
N ARG A 27 -11.28 -9.63 16.37
CA ARG A 27 -10.02 -10.35 16.30
C ARG A 27 -9.09 -9.85 15.17
N GLU A 28 -9.65 -9.27 14.13
CA GLU A 28 -8.94 -8.72 12.96
C GLU A 28 -8.15 -7.45 13.28
N LYS A 29 -8.54 -6.76 14.36
CA LYS A 29 -7.94 -5.48 14.79
C LYS A 29 -6.83 -5.66 15.84
N VAL A 30 -6.47 -6.89 16.17
CA VAL A 30 -5.51 -7.16 17.23
C VAL A 30 -4.50 -8.25 16.83
N LYS A 31 -3.27 -8.09 17.31
CA LYS A 31 -2.25 -9.13 17.32
C LYS A 31 -2.33 -9.88 18.64
N VAL A 32 -2.60 -11.18 18.57
CA VAL A 32 -2.65 -12.05 19.75
C VAL A 32 -1.34 -12.81 19.85
N THR A 33 -0.60 -12.63 20.96
CA THR A 33 0.61 -13.37 21.28
C THR A 33 0.31 -14.28 22.48
N VAL A 34 0.47 -15.59 22.31
CA VAL A 34 0.29 -16.55 23.40
C VAL A 34 1.55 -16.54 24.28
N LEU A 35 1.41 -16.14 25.54
CA LEU A 35 2.50 -16.13 26.52
C LEU A 35 2.59 -17.46 27.29
N SER A 36 1.44 -18.09 27.55
CA SER A 36 1.34 -19.42 28.15
C SER A 36 0.11 -20.15 27.61
N GLU A 37 0.27 -21.39 27.17
CA GLU A 37 -0.85 -22.21 26.68
C GLU A 37 -1.74 -22.74 27.80
N GLY A 38 -1.27 -22.66 29.06
CA GLY A 38 -1.93 -23.28 30.19
C GLY A 38 -1.79 -24.81 30.21
N LYS A 39 -1.91 -25.43 31.37
CA LYS A 39 -1.92 -26.90 31.52
C LYS A 39 -3.22 -27.33 32.20
N HIS A 40 -3.91 -28.27 31.60
CA HIS A 40 -5.03 -28.94 32.28
C HIS A 40 -4.51 -29.76 33.46
N GLY A 41 -4.92 -29.37 34.67
CA GLY A 41 -4.64 -30.21 35.88
C GLY A 41 -5.41 -31.53 35.82
N ILE A 42 -4.78 -32.58 36.27
CA ILE A 42 -5.43 -33.91 36.46
C ILE A 42 -6.37 -33.81 37.68
N LEU A 43 -7.64 -34.16 37.53
CA LEU A 43 -8.69 -34.14 38.58
C LEU A 43 -9.07 -32.75 39.12
N GLY A 44 -8.92 -31.65 38.33
CA GLY A 44 -9.42 -30.34 38.75
C GLY A 44 -8.54 -29.56 39.75
N LEU A 45 -7.38 -30.11 40.12
CA LEU A 45 -6.39 -29.46 41.00
C LEU A 45 -5.09 -29.18 40.24
N GLY A 46 -4.62 -27.91 40.27
CA GLY A 46 -3.28 -27.53 39.79
C GLY A 46 -3.18 -27.16 38.31
N GLY A 47 -4.25 -26.78 37.64
CA GLY A 47 -4.17 -26.25 36.25
C GLY A 47 -3.57 -24.85 36.18
N GLU A 48 -2.58 -24.65 35.29
CA GLU A 48 -2.09 -23.31 34.93
C GLU A 48 -3.03 -22.67 33.91
N LYS A 49 -3.34 -21.38 34.09
CA LYS A 49 -4.18 -20.63 33.15
C LYS A 49 -3.39 -20.28 31.89
N ALA A 50 -4.07 -20.35 30.75
CA ALA A 50 -3.55 -19.79 29.52
C ALA A 50 -3.50 -18.26 29.62
N VAL A 51 -2.39 -17.67 29.20
CA VAL A 51 -2.19 -16.19 29.19
C VAL A 51 -1.91 -15.76 27.78
N VAL A 52 -2.67 -14.78 27.33
CA VAL A 52 -2.47 -14.14 26.02
C VAL A 52 -2.23 -12.65 26.19
N ARG A 53 -1.33 -12.11 25.40
CA ARG A 53 -1.15 -10.67 25.23
C ARG A 53 -1.83 -10.27 23.94
N VAL A 54 -2.72 -9.28 24.03
CA VAL A 54 -3.45 -8.73 22.90
C VAL A 54 -2.96 -7.29 22.71
N GLU A 55 -2.37 -7.03 21.57
CA GLU A 55 -1.90 -5.71 21.16
C GLU A 55 -2.86 -5.19 20.09
N LEU A 56 -3.40 -3.98 20.27
CA LEU A 56 -4.10 -3.30 19.20
C LEU A 56 -3.12 -3.12 18.04
N LEU A 57 -3.46 -3.68 16.89
CA LEU A 57 -2.82 -3.25 15.66
C LEU A 57 -3.21 -1.79 15.51
N ASP A 58 -2.24 -0.90 15.29
CA ASP A 58 -2.48 0.49 14.88
C ASP A 58 -3.22 0.44 13.52
N SER A 59 -4.46 -0.01 13.55
CA SER A 59 -5.34 -0.01 12.39
C SER A 59 -5.79 1.42 12.17
N VAL A 60 -5.33 2.00 11.10
CA VAL A 60 -6.07 3.06 10.44
C VAL A 60 -7.54 2.63 10.41
N PRO A 61 -8.51 3.45 10.85
CA PRO A 61 -9.90 3.08 10.87
C PRO A 61 -10.29 2.58 9.48
N ALA A 62 -10.79 1.36 9.43
CA ALA A 62 -11.23 0.75 8.17
C ALA A 62 -12.61 1.29 7.74
N GLU A 63 -12.77 2.60 7.70
CA GLU A 63 -13.80 3.22 6.89
C GLU A 63 -13.31 3.13 5.44
N GLY A 64 -13.87 2.20 4.66
CA GLY A 64 -13.52 2.01 3.26
C GLY A 64 -12.68 0.76 2.93
N GLY A 65 -12.57 -0.25 3.80
CA GLY A 65 -11.92 -1.51 3.48
C GLY A 65 -10.43 -1.35 3.09
N ILE A 66 -9.97 -2.11 2.07
CA ILE A 66 -8.58 -2.06 1.59
C ILE A 66 -8.22 -0.69 1.02
N THR A 67 -9.16 0.00 0.39
CA THR A 67 -8.98 1.35 -0.16
C THR A 67 -8.68 2.36 0.95
N GLY A 68 -9.47 2.36 2.03
CA GLY A 68 -9.25 3.24 3.17
C GLY A 68 -7.91 2.96 3.88
N MET A 69 -7.56 1.68 4.02
CA MET A 69 -6.25 1.28 4.56
C MET A 69 -5.10 1.79 3.68
N ALA A 70 -5.17 1.59 2.36
CA ALA A 70 -4.14 2.04 1.42
C ALA A 70 -4.01 3.56 1.41
N LYS A 71 -5.14 4.30 1.46
CA LYS A 71 -5.17 5.76 1.58
C LYS A 71 -4.46 6.20 2.84
N GLY A 72 -4.81 5.65 4.01
CA GLY A 72 -4.19 6.02 5.28
C GLY A 72 -2.70 5.69 5.35
N VAL A 73 -2.25 4.60 4.71
CA VAL A 73 -0.80 4.30 4.57
C VAL A 73 -0.12 5.38 3.74
N LEU A 74 -0.73 5.76 2.61
CA LEU A 74 -0.18 6.79 1.72
C LEU A 74 -0.11 8.15 2.42
N GLU A 75 -1.18 8.61 3.06
CA GLU A 75 -1.23 9.86 3.82
C GLU A 75 -0.17 9.90 4.92
N ARG A 76 0.01 8.81 5.66
CA ARG A 76 1.04 8.70 6.71
C ARG A 76 2.46 8.77 6.14
N LEU A 77 2.71 8.18 4.97
CA LEU A 77 4.02 8.29 4.30
C LEU A 77 4.29 9.72 3.86
N LEU A 78 3.30 10.43 3.31
CA LEU A 78 3.41 11.83 2.92
C LEU A 78 3.71 12.73 4.13
N ASP A 79 3.00 12.53 5.23
CA ASP A 79 3.22 13.24 6.49
C ASP A 79 4.64 13.04 7.03
N GLN A 80 5.12 11.79 7.04
CA GLN A 80 6.51 11.48 7.45
C GLN A 80 7.58 12.05 6.53
N MET A 81 7.25 12.28 5.26
CA MET A 81 8.11 12.95 4.30
C MET A 81 8.02 14.48 4.41
N GLY A 82 7.12 15.02 5.24
CA GLY A 82 6.89 16.45 5.41
C GLY A 82 6.26 17.09 4.16
N VAL A 83 5.46 16.32 3.42
CA VAL A 83 4.79 16.79 2.20
C VAL A 83 3.31 17.01 2.50
N GLU A 84 2.87 18.26 2.40
CA GLU A 84 1.46 18.64 2.50
C GLU A 84 0.76 18.35 1.17
N ALA A 85 -0.07 17.33 1.13
CA ALA A 85 -0.76 16.92 -0.07
C ALA A 85 -2.08 16.22 0.25
N GLU A 86 -3.04 16.34 -0.66
CA GLU A 86 -4.33 15.65 -0.61
C GLU A 86 -4.27 14.35 -1.42
N VAL A 87 -4.78 13.25 -0.84
CA VAL A 87 -4.88 11.95 -1.51
C VAL A 87 -6.31 11.73 -1.97
N MET A 88 -6.51 11.72 -3.28
CA MET A 88 -7.79 11.44 -3.92
C MET A 88 -7.86 9.99 -4.39
N VAL A 89 -9.01 9.35 -4.19
CA VAL A 89 -9.30 8.01 -4.73
C VAL A 89 -9.92 8.19 -6.11
N LEU A 90 -9.25 7.69 -7.15
CA LEU A 90 -9.76 7.74 -8.52
C LEU A 90 -10.57 6.50 -8.89
N SER A 91 -10.16 5.33 -8.41
CA SER A 91 -10.88 4.07 -8.58
C SER A 91 -10.71 3.18 -7.35
N GLN A 92 -11.72 2.37 -7.09
CA GLN A 92 -11.73 1.37 -6.04
C GLN A 92 -12.38 0.09 -6.56
N PRO A 93 -12.08 -1.09 -5.98
CA PRO A 93 -12.71 -2.33 -6.37
C PRO A 93 -14.23 -2.23 -6.19
N GLU A 94 -14.97 -2.46 -7.25
CA GLU A 94 -16.42 -2.64 -7.14
C GLU A 94 -16.70 -4.05 -6.61
N THR A 95 -17.50 -4.14 -5.57
CA THR A 95 -17.98 -5.41 -5.01
C THR A 95 -19.03 -5.99 -5.96
N GLY A 96 -18.65 -6.84 -6.89
CA GLY A 96 -19.66 -7.42 -7.80
C GLY A 96 -19.22 -8.57 -8.69
N ASP A 97 -18.04 -8.56 -9.24
CA ASP A 97 -17.56 -9.63 -10.12
C ASP A 97 -16.22 -10.18 -9.62
N GLU A 98 -16.17 -11.48 -9.30
CA GLU A 98 -14.97 -12.15 -8.78
C GLU A 98 -13.84 -12.26 -9.83
N ASP A 99 -14.12 -11.98 -11.09
CA ASP A 99 -13.15 -12.16 -12.21
C ASP A 99 -12.44 -10.86 -12.65
N GLU A 100 -12.88 -9.67 -12.24
CA GLU A 100 -12.24 -8.41 -12.62
C GLU A 100 -11.72 -7.65 -11.41
N ILE A 101 -10.42 -7.83 -11.11
CA ILE A 101 -9.75 -7.12 -10.02
C ILE A 101 -9.49 -5.66 -10.47
N THR A 102 -10.44 -4.78 -10.20
CA THR A 102 -10.27 -3.35 -10.44
C THR A 102 -9.14 -2.80 -9.55
N PRO A 103 -8.11 -2.15 -10.11
CA PRO A 103 -7.05 -1.58 -9.31
C PRO A 103 -7.54 -0.39 -8.47
N ILE A 104 -7.02 -0.27 -7.25
CA ILE A 104 -7.18 0.95 -6.47
C ILE A 104 -6.22 1.99 -7.05
N ALA A 105 -6.75 3.12 -7.51
CA ALA A 105 -5.94 4.22 -8.03
C ALA A 105 -6.05 5.46 -7.15
N PHE A 106 -4.91 6.01 -6.79
CA PHE A 106 -4.78 7.25 -6.04
C PHE A 106 -4.12 8.32 -6.89
N ASP A 107 -4.61 9.56 -6.77
CA ASP A 107 -3.97 10.77 -7.29
C ASP A 107 -3.59 11.67 -6.11
N ILE A 108 -2.36 12.12 -6.07
CA ILE A 108 -1.85 13.02 -5.05
C ILE A 108 -1.84 14.42 -5.63
N ARG A 109 -2.46 15.39 -4.91
CA ARG A 109 -2.57 16.78 -5.30
C ARG A 109 -2.03 17.70 -4.22
N GLY A 110 -1.40 18.80 -4.61
CA GLY A 110 -0.84 19.78 -3.69
C GLY A 110 0.17 20.69 -4.35
N GLU A 111 0.88 21.45 -3.53
CA GLU A 111 1.96 22.31 -3.98
C GLU A 111 3.31 21.60 -3.89
N ASP A 112 4.25 21.95 -4.77
CA ASP A 112 5.64 21.45 -4.79
C ASP A 112 5.82 19.93 -4.76
N LEU A 113 4.93 19.19 -5.41
CA LEU A 113 4.96 17.72 -5.43
C LEU A 113 6.10 17.11 -6.28
N GLY A 114 7.00 17.94 -6.80
CA GLY A 114 8.15 17.47 -7.59
C GLY A 114 9.02 16.45 -6.88
N ILE A 115 9.16 16.57 -5.54
CA ILE A 115 9.91 15.62 -4.70
C ILE A 115 9.28 14.22 -4.72
N LEU A 116 7.95 14.10 -4.80
CA LEU A 116 7.24 12.82 -4.88
C LEU A 116 7.40 12.15 -6.23
N ILE A 117 7.55 12.93 -7.28
CA ILE A 117 7.80 12.42 -8.62
C ILE A 117 9.26 11.92 -8.71
N GLY A 118 10.20 12.77 -8.30
CA GLY A 118 11.62 12.51 -8.37
C GLY A 118 12.15 12.44 -9.81
N ARG A 119 13.38 11.97 -9.96
CA ARG A 119 14.01 11.89 -11.28
C ARG A 119 13.28 10.86 -12.16
N ARG A 120 12.61 11.32 -13.22
CA ARG A 120 11.88 10.46 -14.17
C ARG A 120 10.84 9.55 -13.53
N GLY A 121 10.22 9.97 -12.43
CA GLY A 121 9.19 9.19 -11.74
C GLY A 121 9.73 8.07 -10.83
N GLN A 122 11.01 8.06 -10.50
CA GLN A 122 11.60 7.02 -9.65
C GLN A 122 11.07 7.07 -8.22
N THR A 123 10.97 8.27 -7.62
CA THR A 123 10.40 8.40 -6.26
C THR A 123 8.95 7.95 -6.23
N LEU A 124 8.16 8.33 -7.24
CA LEU A 124 6.77 7.92 -7.37
C LEU A 124 6.63 6.38 -7.49
N ALA A 125 7.51 5.74 -8.24
CA ALA A 125 7.53 4.29 -8.35
C ALA A 125 7.89 3.61 -7.00
N CYS A 126 8.85 4.17 -6.26
CA CYS A 126 9.21 3.69 -4.93
C CYS A 126 8.06 3.90 -3.93
N LEU A 127 7.40 5.06 -3.94
CA LEU A 127 6.26 5.36 -3.08
C LEU A 127 5.12 4.34 -3.33
N GLN A 128 4.75 4.12 -4.58
CA GLN A 128 3.75 3.11 -4.94
C GLN A 128 4.15 1.71 -4.46
N PHE A 129 5.43 1.32 -4.62
CA PHE A 129 5.93 0.04 -4.16
C PHE A 129 5.80 -0.10 -2.63
N MET A 130 6.17 0.93 -1.87
CA MET A 130 6.07 0.94 -0.41
C MET A 130 4.62 0.81 0.06
N VAL A 131 3.69 1.57 -0.54
CA VAL A 131 2.26 1.44 -0.22
C VAL A 131 1.77 0.02 -0.46
N ARG A 132 2.08 -0.56 -1.63
CA ARG A 132 1.70 -1.95 -1.96
C ARG A 132 2.29 -2.95 -0.96
N LEU A 133 3.56 -2.80 -0.60
CA LEU A 133 4.23 -3.69 0.34
C LEU A 133 3.61 -3.63 1.73
N ILE A 134 3.31 -2.44 2.24
CA ILE A 134 2.72 -2.25 3.57
C ILE A 134 1.29 -2.81 3.59
N VAL A 135 0.47 -2.50 2.58
CA VAL A 135 -0.90 -3.00 2.46
C VAL A 135 -0.92 -4.52 2.34
N SER A 136 -0.07 -5.10 1.49
CA SER A 136 -0.01 -6.57 1.30
C SER A 136 0.41 -7.33 2.58
N ARG A 137 1.10 -6.68 3.50
CA ARG A 137 1.43 -7.28 4.81
C ARG A 137 0.28 -7.23 5.82
N GLN A 138 -0.67 -6.36 5.59
CA GLN A 138 -1.82 -6.16 6.48
C GLN A 138 -3.09 -6.86 5.95
N THR A 139 -3.08 -7.29 4.69
CA THR A 139 -4.21 -7.95 4.03
C THR A 139 -3.79 -9.32 3.50
N THR A 140 -4.74 -10.25 3.44
CA THR A 140 -4.55 -11.56 2.77
C THR A 140 -4.87 -11.49 1.28
N ALA A 141 -5.60 -10.46 0.84
CA ALA A 141 -5.99 -10.26 -0.55
C ALA A 141 -4.92 -9.46 -1.31
N TRP A 142 -4.56 -9.93 -2.50
CA TRP A 142 -3.71 -9.17 -3.40
C TRP A 142 -4.58 -8.20 -4.21
N VAL A 143 -4.35 -6.90 -4.01
CA VAL A 143 -5.05 -5.85 -4.76
C VAL A 143 -4.00 -4.97 -5.46
N PRO A 144 -4.12 -4.75 -6.77
CA PRO A 144 -3.22 -3.84 -7.47
C PRO A 144 -3.50 -2.40 -7.03
N ILE A 145 -2.44 -1.71 -6.59
CA ILE A 145 -2.52 -0.31 -6.16
C ILE A 145 -1.67 0.52 -7.12
N THR A 146 -2.24 1.60 -7.64
CA THR A 146 -1.57 2.59 -8.48
C THR A 146 -1.58 3.94 -7.76
N VAL A 147 -0.44 4.62 -7.79
CA VAL A 147 -0.29 5.97 -7.24
C VAL A 147 0.23 6.88 -8.35
N ASP A 148 -0.41 8.02 -8.54
CA ASP A 148 0.04 9.07 -9.45
C ASP A 148 0.08 10.42 -8.73
N VAL A 149 0.72 11.40 -9.33
CA VAL A 149 0.84 12.77 -8.86
C VAL A 149 0.34 13.68 -9.99
N GLU A 150 -0.88 14.21 -9.82
CA GLU A 150 -1.49 15.16 -10.77
C GLU A 150 -1.43 14.72 -12.24
N GLY A 151 -1.57 13.42 -12.51
CA GLY A 151 -1.49 12.89 -13.88
C GLY A 151 -0.08 12.94 -14.48
N TYR A 152 0.96 12.87 -13.65
CA TYR A 152 2.36 12.89 -14.11
C TYR A 152 2.66 11.81 -15.15
N ARG A 153 2.15 10.58 -14.94
CA ARG A 153 2.44 9.45 -15.84
C ARG A 153 1.94 9.72 -17.26
N GLN A 154 0.74 10.29 -17.39
CA GLN A 154 0.17 10.67 -18.68
C GLN A 154 1.02 11.76 -19.35
N ARG A 155 1.28 12.86 -18.65
CA ARG A 155 2.10 13.97 -19.18
C ARG A 155 3.51 13.51 -19.56
N ARG A 156 4.08 12.57 -18.80
CA ARG A 156 5.40 12.00 -19.10
C ARG A 156 5.38 11.16 -20.36
N THR A 157 4.35 10.33 -20.54
CA THR A 157 4.14 9.51 -21.76
C THR A 157 4.02 10.40 -22.99
N GLU A 158 3.19 11.43 -22.95
CA GLU A 158 3.00 12.39 -24.05
C GLU A 158 4.31 13.10 -24.43
N LYS A 159 5.09 13.53 -23.43
CA LYS A 159 6.42 14.13 -23.65
C LYS A 159 7.40 13.19 -24.34
N LEU A 160 7.39 11.91 -23.96
CA LEU A 160 8.24 10.88 -24.56
C LEU A 160 7.82 10.56 -26.00
N GLN A 161 6.53 10.47 -26.26
CA GLN A 161 5.99 10.29 -27.62
C GLN A 161 6.35 11.45 -28.55
N ALA A 162 6.13 12.68 -28.07
CA ALA A 162 6.51 13.89 -28.83
C ALA A 162 8.02 13.97 -29.06
N LEU A 163 8.85 13.54 -28.08
CA LEU A 163 10.30 13.44 -28.27
C LEU A 163 10.65 12.43 -29.34
N ALA A 164 10.03 11.24 -29.32
CA ALA A 164 10.26 10.20 -30.30
C ALA A 164 9.98 10.69 -31.71
N GLY A 165 8.83 11.33 -31.96
CA GLY A 165 8.46 11.88 -33.27
C GLY A 165 9.49 12.90 -33.76
N ARG A 166 9.85 13.90 -32.93
CA ARG A 166 10.85 14.92 -33.31
C ARG A 166 12.21 14.30 -33.67
N LEU A 167 12.65 13.28 -32.93
CA LEU A 167 13.92 12.62 -33.21
C LEU A 167 13.85 11.76 -34.45
N ALA A 168 12.73 11.13 -34.75
CA ALA A 168 12.52 10.39 -35.98
C ALA A 168 12.66 11.31 -37.22
N ASP A 169 12.00 12.48 -37.18
CA ASP A 169 12.12 13.49 -38.24
C ASP A 169 13.56 14.00 -38.42
N GLN A 170 14.25 14.18 -37.29
CA GLN A 170 15.65 14.62 -37.31
C GLN A 170 16.57 13.55 -37.92
N VAL A 171 16.40 12.28 -37.54
CA VAL A 171 17.18 11.15 -38.09
C VAL A 171 16.88 10.96 -39.57
N ALA A 172 15.61 11.05 -39.98
CA ALA A 172 15.21 10.95 -41.38
C ALA A 172 15.85 12.07 -42.23
N SER A 173 15.84 13.31 -41.75
CA SER A 173 16.41 14.44 -42.48
C SER A 173 17.93 14.44 -42.54
N ARG A 174 18.59 14.08 -41.43
CA ARG A 174 20.05 14.09 -41.34
C ARG A 174 20.72 12.80 -41.80
N ARG A 175 19.97 11.73 -41.93
CA ARG A 175 20.44 10.37 -42.22
C ARG A 175 21.57 9.89 -41.29
N SER A 176 21.54 10.33 -40.05
CA SER A 176 22.51 9.97 -39.02
C SER A 176 21.81 9.42 -37.79
N PRO A 177 22.33 8.35 -37.17
CA PRO A 177 21.72 7.78 -35.97
C PRO A 177 21.78 8.75 -34.80
N PHE A 178 20.77 8.69 -33.93
CA PHE A 178 20.72 9.48 -32.69
C PHE A 178 20.61 8.53 -31.49
N THR A 179 21.44 8.74 -30.48
CA THR A 179 21.41 7.96 -29.25
C THR A 179 20.74 8.75 -28.16
N LEU A 180 19.66 8.21 -27.60
CA LEU A 180 18.98 8.77 -26.45
C LEU A 180 19.75 8.49 -25.16
N GLU A 181 19.56 9.34 -24.16
CA GLU A 181 20.05 9.07 -22.81
C GLU A 181 19.44 7.76 -22.24
N PRO A 182 20.19 7.06 -21.35
CA PRO A 182 19.68 5.89 -20.67
C PRO A 182 18.37 6.20 -19.93
N MET A 183 17.36 5.35 -20.10
CA MET A 183 16.04 5.49 -19.48
C MET A 183 15.50 4.16 -18.99
N LEU A 184 14.47 4.23 -18.14
CA LEU A 184 13.82 3.04 -17.59
C LEU A 184 13.19 2.19 -18.69
N ALA A 185 13.04 0.88 -18.44
CA ALA A 185 12.55 -0.06 -19.44
C ALA A 185 11.15 0.31 -19.98
N TYR A 186 10.26 0.81 -19.12
CA TYR A 186 8.93 1.24 -19.54
C TYR A 186 8.98 2.49 -20.44
N GLU A 187 9.89 3.44 -20.19
CA GLU A 187 10.08 4.64 -21.01
C GLU A 187 10.61 4.26 -22.40
N ARG A 188 11.58 3.33 -22.46
CA ARG A 188 12.07 2.78 -23.75
C ARG A 188 10.94 2.16 -24.55
N ARG A 189 10.02 1.41 -23.88
CA ARG A 189 8.85 0.82 -24.52
C ARG A 189 7.92 1.88 -25.10
N ILE A 190 7.68 3.00 -24.39
CA ILE A 190 6.84 4.10 -24.88
C ILE A 190 7.43 4.67 -26.18
N ILE A 191 8.74 4.96 -26.19
CA ILE A 191 9.42 5.47 -27.39
C ILE A 191 9.37 4.46 -28.53
N HIS A 192 9.64 3.19 -28.24
CA HIS A 192 9.59 2.13 -29.24
C HIS A 192 8.20 2.03 -29.89
N LEU A 193 7.15 2.02 -29.08
CA LEU A 193 5.76 1.98 -29.59
C LEU A 193 5.35 3.24 -30.35
N ALA A 194 5.93 4.39 -30.04
CA ALA A 194 5.68 5.65 -30.73
C ALA A 194 6.36 5.71 -32.11
N LEU A 195 7.35 4.84 -32.36
CA LEU A 195 8.13 4.78 -33.61
C LEU A 195 7.81 3.56 -34.46
N ALA A 196 6.94 2.64 -33.98
CA ALA A 196 6.50 1.46 -34.71
C ALA A 196 5.35 1.78 -35.66
#